data_aba258147a3228110065bebc80f0ab70
#
_entry.id   aba258147a3228110065bebc80f0ab70
#
_cell.length_a   1.000
_cell.length_b   1.000
_cell.length_c   1.000
_cell.angle_alpha   90.00
_cell.angle_beta   90.00
_cell.angle_gamma   90.00
#
_symmetry.space_group_name_H-M   'P 1'
#
loop_
_entity.id
_entity.type
_entity.pdbx_description
1 polymer ?
#
loop_
_entity_poly.entity_id
_entity_poly.type
_entity_poly.pdbx_seq_one_letter_code
_entity_poly.pdbx_strand_id
1 'polypeptide(L)'
;MYYLHRLLPSGPQSTPYNLAVEHLNKTSESSRFAIATFLTGSLESPNDGKDPDPDPYYIATRVFAYQILHAPETRCNKSISFIVLATSTVSERAKQQLRSDGVTVVEAKDIPLRWWIRTGVTRWKDQFTKLRLFEMIEYDRILLIDADTLILSKIDEIFHEPEVQRPVKTLSSRPHKTDEFPLPENFIFAARSDNALTGERNHPFPPLQTESFSAGFFLIAPSPYTFAYLLSVMSHYRRFDPHTMEQSLLNYAFRRNGPMPWRELHYKWSATWPNLEDWEAGVVTLHEKFWSTGPPELQRLWRRQREAMERFFAKSAE
;
A
#
# COMPACT_ATOMS: atom_id res chain seq x y z
N MET A 1 -17.38 2.38 -22.21
CA MET A 1 -16.97 3.68 -22.79
C MET A 1 -17.55 4.90 -22.05
N TYR A 2 -18.76 4.84 -21.50
CA TYR A 2 -19.43 5.99 -20.85
C TYR A 2 -18.89 6.45 -19.47
N TYR A 3 -18.08 5.64 -18.78
CA TYR A 3 -17.59 5.98 -17.43
C TYR A 3 -16.28 6.79 -17.42
N LEU A 4 -15.49 6.73 -18.48
CA LEU A 4 -14.21 7.44 -18.58
C LEU A 4 -14.38 8.95 -18.90
N HIS A 5 -15.48 9.33 -19.56
CA HIS A 5 -15.74 10.74 -19.92
C HIS A 5 -16.10 11.66 -18.73
N ARG A 6 -16.50 11.10 -17.58
CA ARG A 6 -16.84 11.88 -16.38
C ARG A 6 -15.66 12.12 -15.42
N LEU A 7 -14.50 11.55 -15.70
CA LEU A 7 -13.31 11.71 -14.84
C LEU A 7 -12.32 12.76 -15.37
N LEU A 8 -12.57 13.32 -16.55
CA LEU A 8 -11.77 14.42 -17.08
C LEU A 8 -12.51 15.74 -16.83
N PRO A 9 -11.91 16.73 -16.16
CA PRO A 9 -12.52 18.03 -15.98
C PRO A 9 -12.69 18.71 -17.34
N SER A 10 -13.92 19.13 -17.66
CA SER A 10 -14.25 19.96 -18.81
C SER A 10 -13.90 21.41 -18.50
N GLY A 11 -12.70 21.87 -18.87
CA GLY A 11 -12.28 23.26 -18.80
C GLY A 11 -11.01 23.50 -19.62
N PRO A 12 -10.84 24.63 -20.30
CA PRO A 12 -9.63 24.88 -21.06
C PRO A 12 -8.47 25.23 -20.11
N GLN A 13 -7.27 24.65 -20.37
CA GLN A 13 -5.97 25.19 -20.00
C GLN A 13 -5.23 24.67 -18.75
N SER A 14 -5.20 23.46 -18.59
CA SER A 14 -4.00 22.64 -18.27
C SER A 14 -4.47 21.22 -18.46
N THR A 15 -3.90 20.52 -19.39
CA THR A 15 -4.26 19.12 -19.57
C THR A 15 -3.91 18.40 -18.25
N PRO A 16 -4.71 17.46 -17.74
CA PRO A 16 -4.38 16.63 -16.57
C PRO A 16 -2.98 16.03 -16.65
N TYR A 17 -2.48 15.92 -17.85
CA TYR A 17 -1.13 15.54 -18.24
C TYR A 17 -0.04 16.50 -17.74
N ASN A 18 -0.17 17.80 -17.92
CA ASN A 18 0.86 18.77 -17.48
C ASN A 18 0.93 18.84 -15.96
N LEU A 19 -0.21 18.77 -15.27
CA LEU A 19 -0.25 18.72 -13.81
C LEU A 19 0.39 17.44 -13.25
N ALA A 20 0.16 16.30 -13.92
CA ALA A 20 0.77 15.02 -13.51
C ALA A 20 2.29 15.03 -13.71
N VAL A 21 2.79 15.63 -14.79
CA VAL A 21 4.24 15.73 -15.07
C VAL A 21 4.93 16.69 -14.09
N GLU A 22 4.32 17.84 -13.79
CA GLU A 22 4.84 18.77 -12.78
C GLU A 22 4.90 18.11 -11.40
N HIS A 23 3.85 17.37 -11.03
CA HIS A 23 3.77 16.65 -9.78
C HIS A 23 4.87 15.55 -9.66
N LEU A 24 5.12 14.82 -10.74
CA LEU A 24 6.16 13.78 -10.78
C LEU A 24 7.58 14.36 -10.61
N ASN A 25 7.83 15.56 -11.08
CA ASN A 25 9.16 16.20 -11.07
C ASN A 25 9.50 16.92 -9.77
N LYS A 26 8.57 17.05 -8.81
CA LYS A 26 8.86 17.65 -7.51
C LYS A 26 9.77 16.77 -6.67
N THR A 27 11.00 17.21 -6.42
CA THR A 27 12.02 16.55 -5.62
C THR A 27 12.67 17.48 -4.59
N SER A 28 12.03 18.59 -4.26
CA SER A 28 12.57 19.60 -3.38
C SER A 28 12.25 19.34 -1.90
N GLU A 29 12.85 20.11 -0.98
CA GLU A 29 12.54 20.12 0.47
C GLU A 29 11.05 20.39 0.77
N SER A 30 10.29 20.88 -0.20
CA SER A 30 8.84 21.08 -0.13
C SER A 30 8.01 19.88 -0.57
N SER A 31 8.61 18.73 -0.86
CA SER A 31 7.90 17.53 -1.29
C SER A 31 6.97 17.00 -0.21
N ARG A 32 5.72 16.67 -0.59
CA ARG A 32 4.70 16.14 0.31
C ARG A 32 4.70 14.63 0.24
N PHE A 33 5.17 14.00 1.30
CA PHE A 33 5.23 12.54 1.39
C PHE A 33 4.13 12.00 2.29
N ALA A 34 3.65 10.81 1.98
CA ALA A 34 2.73 10.07 2.84
C ALA A 34 3.13 8.60 2.96
N ILE A 35 2.88 8.04 4.14
CA ILE A 35 2.81 6.60 4.37
C ILE A 35 1.31 6.28 4.45
N ALA A 36 0.87 5.31 3.67
CA ALA A 36 -0.52 4.88 3.64
C ALA A 36 -0.65 3.42 4.06
N THR A 37 -1.73 3.09 4.73
CA THR A 37 -2.18 1.72 4.92
C THR A 37 -3.65 1.59 4.55
N PHE A 38 -4.12 0.35 4.41
CA PHE A 38 -5.48 0.04 3.99
C PHE A 38 -6.22 -0.72 5.08
N LEU A 39 -7.47 -0.32 5.34
CA LEU A 39 -8.36 -0.99 6.28
C LEU A 39 -9.73 -1.24 5.67
N THR A 40 -10.20 -2.47 5.72
CA THR A 40 -11.56 -2.87 5.40
C THR A 40 -12.21 -3.53 6.61
N GLY A 41 -13.51 -3.33 6.81
CA GLY A 41 -14.25 -3.92 7.92
C GLY A 41 -14.39 -5.43 7.78
N SER A 42 -14.57 -6.12 8.90
CA SER A 42 -15.02 -7.52 8.91
C SER A 42 -16.52 -7.55 8.64
N LEU A 43 -16.94 -8.32 7.64
CA LEU A 43 -18.36 -8.57 7.36
C LEU A 43 -18.98 -9.61 8.32
N GLU A 44 -18.15 -10.20 9.19
CA GLU A 44 -18.55 -11.33 10.06
C GLU A 44 -18.92 -10.91 11.50
N SER A 45 -19.06 -9.62 11.77
CA SER A 45 -19.58 -9.15 13.06
C SER A 45 -21.07 -8.79 12.93
N PRO A 46 -22.00 -9.73 13.18
CA PRO A 46 -23.38 -9.37 13.36
C PRO A 46 -23.49 -8.47 14.60
N ASN A 47 -24.39 -7.51 14.56
CA ASN A 47 -24.77 -6.65 15.69
C ASN A 47 -25.48 -7.44 16.79
N ASP A 48 -24.84 -8.41 17.42
CA ASP A 48 -25.43 -9.24 18.48
C ASP A 48 -25.34 -8.60 19.88
N GLY A 49 -24.98 -7.30 19.94
CA GLY A 49 -24.96 -6.57 21.21
C GLY A 49 -23.85 -6.98 22.20
N LYS A 50 -23.03 -7.96 21.85
CA LYS A 50 -21.77 -8.25 22.54
C LYS A 50 -20.66 -7.45 21.86
N ASP A 51 -19.81 -6.76 22.63
CA ASP A 51 -18.60 -6.14 22.10
C ASP A 51 -17.80 -7.26 21.39
N PRO A 52 -17.77 -7.32 20.05
CA PRO A 52 -17.00 -8.37 19.37
C PRO A 52 -15.53 -8.12 19.66
N ASP A 53 -14.75 -9.18 19.80
CA ASP A 53 -13.29 -9.06 19.82
C ASP A 53 -12.88 -8.18 18.63
N PRO A 54 -12.14 -7.09 18.87
CA PRO A 54 -11.85 -6.15 17.81
C PRO A 54 -11.08 -6.86 16.68
N ASP A 55 -11.51 -6.63 15.45
CA ASP A 55 -10.90 -7.17 14.24
C ASP A 55 -9.37 -7.08 14.32
N PRO A 56 -8.62 -8.20 14.18
CA PRO A 56 -7.15 -8.20 14.30
C PRO A 56 -6.46 -7.23 13.35
N TYR A 57 -7.03 -6.96 12.16
CA TYR A 57 -6.49 -5.95 11.25
C TYR A 57 -6.73 -4.52 11.75
N TYR A 58 -7.85 -4.28 12.43
CA TYR A 58 -8.06 -2.98 13.09
C TYR A 58 -7.04 -2.77 14.21
N ILE A 59 -6.79 -3.78 15.05
CA ILE A 59 -5.75 -3.73 16.08
C ILE A 59 -4.37 -3.50 15.43
N ALA A 60 -4.05 -4.26 14.38
CA ALA A 60 -2.79 -4.10 13.66
C ALA A 60 -2.63 -2.69 13.07
N THR A 61 -3.70 -2.12 12.50
CA THR A 61 -3.69 -0.73 12.01
C THR A 61 -3.38 0.26 13.14
N ARG A 62 -3.91 0.07 14.35
CA ARG A 62 -3.60 0.94 15.49
C ARG A 62 -2.16 0.76 15.99
N VAL A 63 -1.66 -0.48 16.03
CA VAL A 63 -0.24 -0.75 16.36
C VAL A 63 0.67 -0.07 15.34
N PHE A 64 0.34 -0.20 14.07
CA PHE A 64 1.08 0.45 12.98
C PHE A 64 1.04 1.98 13.10
N ALA A 65 -0.13 2.57 13.39
CA ALA A 65 -0.30 3.99 13.65
C ALA A 65 0.58 4.47 14.82
N TYR A 66 0.57 3.72 15.93
CA TYR A 66 1.43 4.01 17.08
C TYR A 66 2.92 4.01 16.69
N GLN A 67 3.36 3.01 15.93
CA GLN A 67 4.75 2.90 15.49
C GLN A 67 5.18 4.06 14.57
N ILE A 68 4.32 4.47 13.63
CA ILE A 68 4.62 5.56 12.68
C ILE A 68 4.54 6.95 13.32
N LEU A 69 3.63 7.15 14.27
CA LEU A 69 3.34 8.50 14.80
C LEU A 69 3.99 8.77 16.16
N HIS A 70 4.14 7.76 17.02
CA HIS A 70 4.40 7.97 18.45
C HIS A 70 5.61 7.22 19.00
N ALA A 71 5.88 5.98 18.53
CA ALA A 71 6.94 5.15 19.10
C ALA A 71 8.33 5.80 18.89
N PRO A 72 9.13 6.02 19.93
CA PRO A 72 10.39 6.76 19.82
C PRO A 72 11.37 6.18 18.81
N GLU A 73 11.40 4.86 18.68
CA GLU A 73 12.35 4.12 17.83
C GLU A 73 11.98 4.16 16.34
N THR A 74 10.67 4.31 16.03
CA THR A 74 10.16 4.10 14.67
C THR A 74 9.37 5.27 14.10
N ARG A 75 8.97 6.23 14.97
CA ARG A 75 8.16 7.37 14.51
C ARG A 75 8.84 8.14 13.40
N CYS A 76 8.06 8.44 12.39
CA CYS A 76 8.47 9.21 11.23
C CYS A 76 8.55 10.71 11.51
N ASN A 77 9.20 11.43 10.61
CA ASN A 77 9.18 12.89 10.61
C ASN A 77 7.73 13.39 10.47
N LYS A 78 7.37 14.41 11.24
CA LYS A 78 6.03 15.03 11.23
C LYS A 78 5.62 15.64 9.89
N SER A 79 6.57 15.89 8.99
CA SER A 79 6.28 16.33 7.62
C SER A 79 5.74 15.21 6.73
N ILE A 80 5.87 13.93 7.13
CA ILE A 80 5.32 12.78 6.43
C ILE A 80 3.94 12.49 6.99
N SER A 81 2.91 12.56 6.16
CA SER A 81 1.54 12.26 6.56
C SER A 81 1.36 10.76 6.75
N PHE A 82 0.61 10.35 7.79
CA PHE A 82 0.16 8.97 7.91
C PHE A 82 -1.33 8.85 7.60
N ILE A 83 -1.66 8.01 6.62
CA ILE A 83 -3.00 7.86 6.05
C ILE A 83 -3.51 6.44 6.25
N VAL A 84 -4.74 6.31 6.74
CA VAL A 84 -5.49 5.05 6.66
C VAL A 84 -6.59 5.21 5.61
N LEU A 85 -6.44 4.47 4.51
CA LEU A 85 -7.45 4.36 3.48
C LEU A 85 -8.51 3.36 3.97
N ALA A 86 -9.67 3.85 4.41
CA ALA A 86 -10.74 3.06 4.99
C ALA A 86 -11.89 2.85 4.01
N THR A 87 -12.39 1.62 3.89
CA THR A 87 -13.60 1.34 3.10
C THR A 87 -14.88 1.75 3.85
N SER A 88 -16.00 1.76 3.14
CA SER A 88 -17.32 2.03 3.70
C SER A 88 -17.75 1.01 4.78
N THR A 89 -17.13 -0.17 4.79
CA THR A 89 -17.42 -1.25 5.76
C THR A 89 -16.77 -1.04 7.13
N VAL A 90 -15.80 -0.14 7.24
CA VAL A 90 -15.17 0.23 8.52
C VAL A 90 -16.14 1.08 9.33
N SER A 91 -16.43 0.69 10.57
CA SER A 91 -17.37 1.42 11.43
C SER A 91 -16.92 2.85 11.73
N GLU A 92 -17.87 3.78 11.91
CA GLU A 92 -17.54 5.16 12.26
C GLU A 92 -16.81 5.25 13.60
N ARG A 93 -17.13 4.38 14.57
CA ARG A 93 -16.40 4.28 15.84
C ARG A 93 -14.93 3.98 15.62
N ALA A 94 -14.62 3.00 14.76
CA ALA A 94 -13.23 2.66 14.42
C ALA A 94 -12.50 3.81 13.72
N LYS A 95 -13.14 4.47 12.76
CA LYS A 95 -12.59 5.65 12.06
C LYS A 95 -12.33 6.81 13.02
N GLN A 96 -13.27 7.09 13.94
CA GLN A 96 -13.10 8.13 14.96
C GLN A 96 -11.95 7.82 15.90
N GLN A 97 -11.80 6.57 16.34
CA GLN A 97 -10.68 6.16 17.18
C GLN A 97 -9.34 6.35 16.45
N LEU A 98 -9.24 5.96 15.18
CA LEU A 98 -8.03 6.19 14.39
C LEU A 98 -7.70 7.68 14.25
N ARG A 99 -8.72 8.54 14.06
CA ARG A 99 -8.51 10.00 14.05
C ARG A 99 -8.01 10.51 15.40
N SER A 100 -8.55 9.99 16.51
CA SER A 100 -8.08 10.32 17.87
C SER A 100 -6.65 9.82 18.12
N ASP A 101 -6.25 8.71 17.51
CA ASP A 101 -4.88 8.18 17.56
C ASP A 101 -3.89 9.03 16.72
N GLY A 102 -4.38 10.07 16.01
CA GLY A 102 -3.57 10.99 15.19
C GLY A 102 -3.51 10.64 13.70
N VAL A 103 -4.29 9.69 13.24
CA VAL A 103 -4.31 9.21 11.85
C VAL A 103 -5.15 10.10 10.95
N THR A 104 -4.69 10.38 9.74
CA THR A 104 -5.54 10.92 8.67
C THR A 104 -6.35 9.79 8.05
N VAL A 105 -7.62 9.68 8.41
CA VAL A 105 -8.52 8.66 7.84
C VAL A 105 -9.17 9.19 6.57
N VAL A 106 -8.88 8.56 5.45
CA VAL A 106 -9.46 8.84 4.14
C VAL A 106 -10.49 7.76 3.80
N GLU A 107 -11.74 8.17 3.64
CA GLU A 107 -12.81 7.27 3.24
C GLU A 107 -12.75 7.04 1.73
N ALA A 108 -12.36 5.83 1.35
CA ALA A 108 -12.20 5.47 -0.04
C ALA A 108 -13.50 4.90 -0.61
N LYS A 109 -13.87 5.38 -1.78
CA LYS A 109 -14.96 4.77 -2.55
C LYS A 109 -14.49 3.44 -3.11
N ASP A 110 -15.28 2.40 -2.91
CA ASP A 110 -15.02 1.07 -3.45
C ASP A 110 -14.85 1.13 -4.97
N ILE A 111 -13.98 0.28 -5.49
CA ILE A 111 -13.82 0.10 -6.93
C ILE A 111 -14.74 -1.03 -7.38
N PRO A 112 -15.74 -0.75 -8.26
CA PRO A 112 -16.65 -1.79 -8.73
C PRO A 112 -15.90 -2.90 -9.48
N LEU A 113 -16.02 -4.13 -8.99
CA LEU A 113 -15.40 -5.28 -9.62
C LEU A 113 -16.14 -5.70 -10.88
N ARG A 114 -15.40 -6.15 -11.87
CA ARG A 114 -15.99 -6.79 -13.05
C ARG A 114 -16.47 -8.20 -12.72
N TRP A 115 -17.48 -8.68 -13.39
CA TRP A 115 -18.14 -9.96 -13.15
C TRP A 115 -17.19 -11.18 -13.14
N TRP A 116 -16.08 -11.08 -13.82
CA TRP A 116 -15.07 -12.14 -13.93
C TRP A 116 -14.03 -12.12 -12.79
N ILE A 117 -13.90 -11.01 -12.07
CA ILE A 117 -13.03 -10.89 -10.90
C ILE A 117 -13.78 -11.49 -9.71
N ARG A 118 -13.39 -12.70 -9.34
CA ARG A 118 -14.03 -13.43 -8.24
C ARG A 118 -12.98 -13.85 -7.22
N THR A 119 -13.33 -13.75 -5.96
CA THR A 119 -12.52 -14.24 -4.83
C THR A 119 -13.39 -15.12 -3.92
N GLY A 120 -12.80 -16.17 -3.38
CA GLY A 120 -13.42 -17.00 -2.34
C GLY A 120 -13.44 -16.31 -0.97
N VAL A 121 -12.65 -15.25 -0.79
CA VAL A 121 -12.53 -14.52 0.48
C VAL A 121 -13.17 -13.15 0.30
N THR A 122 -14.27 -12.91 0.98
CA THR A 122 -15.09 -11.68 0.83
C THR A 122 -14.29 -10.40 1.08
N ARG A 123 -13.40 -10.41 2.08
CA ARG A 123 -12.54 -9.29 2.44
C ARG A 123 -11.55 -8.90 1.33
N TRP A 124 -11.16 -9.83 0.48
CA TRP A 124 -10.22 -9.55 -0.60
C TRP A 124 -10.83 -8.73 -1.74
N LYS A 125 -12.16 -8.67 -1.85
CA LYS A 125 -12.83 -7.84 -2.86
C LYS A 125 -12.48 -6.36 -2.73
N ASP A 126 -12.26 -5.91 -1.50
CA ASP A 126 -12.02 -4.51 -1.20
C ASP A 126 -10.56 -4.08 -1.49
N GLN A 127 -9.64 -5.04 -1.70
CA GLN A 127 -8.21 -4.75 -1.89
C GLN A 127 -7.94 -3.85 -3.11
N PHE A 128 -8.78 -3.92 -4.15
CA PHE A 128 -8.67 -3.01 -5.29
C PHE A 128 -8.86 -1.54 -4.91
N THR A 129 -9.46 -1.25 -3.77
CA THR A 129 -9.63 0.12 -3.26
C THR A 129 -8.29 0.79 -2.97
N LYS A 130 -7.20 0.03 -2.72
CA LYS A 130 -5.83 0.54 -2.63
C LYS A 130 -5.41 1.34 -3.88
N LEU A 131 -5.99 1.05 -5.06
CA LEU A 131 -5.71 1.80 -6.29
C LEU A 131 -6.12 3.28 -6.18
N ARG A 132 -7.01 3.64 -5.22
CA ARG A 132 -7.35 5.04 -4.96
C ARG A 132 -6.14 5.91 -4.57
N LEU A 133 -5.07 5.31 -4.08
CA LEU A 133 -3.83 6.04 -3.80
C LEU A 133 -3.25 6.74 -5.05
N PHE A 134 -3.51 6.20 -6.25
CA PHE A 134 -3.07 6.83 -7.48
C PHE A 134 -3.83 8.13 -7.82
N GLU A 135 -4.97 8.42 -7.16
CA GLU A 135 -5.73 9.66 -7.33
C GLU A 135 -5.31 10.77 -6.36
N MET A 136 -4.50 10.45 -5.34
CA MET A 136 -4.13 11.38 -4.24
C MET A 136 -2.99 12.32 -4.66
N ILE A 137 -3.24 13.16 -5.65
CA ILE A 137 -2.25 14.07 -6.27
C ILE A 137 -1.76 15.20 -5.35
N GLU A 138 -2.35 15.36 -4.19
CA GLU A 138 -1.86 16.23 -3.13
C GLU A 138 -0.52 15.77 -2.55
N TYR A 139 -0.15 14.49 -2.77
CA TYR A 139 1.15 13.94 -2.36
C TYR A 139 2.06 13.71 -3.57
N ASP A 140 3.32 14.01 -3.40
CA ASP A 140 4.33 13.78 -4.44
C ASP A 140 4.80 12.32 -4.46
N ARG A 141 4.79 11.66 -3.29
CA ARG A 141 5.11 10.23 -3.11
C ARG A 141 4.23 9.63 -2.01
N ILE A 142 3.76 8.42 -2.27
CA ILE A 142 3.04 7.62 -1.26
C ILE A 142 3.69 6.27 -1.16
N LEU A 143 4.09 5.89 0.06
CA LEU A 143 4.50 4.53 0.42
C LEU A 143 3.28 3.81 0.98
N LEU A 144 2.79 2.78 0.30
CA LEU A 144 1.82 1.85 0.88
C LEU A 144 2.56 0.79 1.67
N ILE A 145 2.04 0.51 2.87
CA ILE A 145 2.44 -0.61 3.73
C ILE A 145 1.16 -1.25 4.28
N ASP A 146 0.99 -2.56 4.10
CA ASP A 146 -0.14 -3.28 4.69
C ASP A 146 -0.08 -3.27 6.23
N ALA A 147 -1.24 -3.18 6.88
CA ALA A 147 -1.34 -3.02 8.34
C ALA A 147 -0.81 -4.23 9.14
N ASP A 148 -0.71 -5.42 8.52
CA ASP A 148 -0.08 -6.62 9.09
C ASP A 148 1.45 -6.60 8.99
N THR A 149 2.04 -5.40 9.10
CA THR A 149 3.47 -5.17 9.05
C THR A 149 3.98 -4.65 10.39
N LEU A 150 5.09 -5.19 10.86
CA LEU A 150 5.83 -4.74 12.03
C LEU A 150 6.96 -3.81 11.60
N ILE A 151 7.03 -2.60 12.17
CA ILE A 151 8.08 -1.62 11.92
C ILE A 151 9.18 -1.79 12.99
N LEU A 152 10.43 -1.90 12.58
CA LEU A 152 11.57 -2.12 13.48
C LEU A 152 12.48 -0.90 13.64
N SER A 153 12.47 -0.01 12.65
CA SER A 153 13.27 1.23 12.67
C SER A 153 12.62 2.31 11.79
N LYS A 154 13.19 3.50 11.79
CA LYS A 154 12.67 4.63 11.00
C LYS A 154 12.69 4.32 9.51
N ILE A 155 11.59 4.69 8.83
CA ILE A 155 11.40 4.40 7.41
C ILE A 155 11.52 5.66 6.52
N ASP A 156 11.72 6.82 7.09
CA ASP A 156 11.71 8.11 6.38
C ASP A 156 12.64 8.16 5.18
N GLU A 157 13.83 7.58 5.30
CA GLU A 157 14.86 7.59 4.26
C GLU A 157 14.48 6.84 2.98
N ILE A 158 13.41 6.03 3.00
CA ILE A 158 12.92 5.34 1.81
C ILE A 158 12.52 6.31 0.70
N PHE A 159 12.02 7.49 1.07
CA PHE A 159 11.64 8.53 0.11
C PHE A 159 12.86 9.15 -0.60
N HIS A 160 14.06 8.87 -0.13
CA HIS A 160 15.33 9.34 -0.71
C HIS A 160 16.07 8.26 -1.51
N GLU A 161 15.51 7.06 -1.62
CA GLU A 161 16.10 5.99 -2.45
C GLU A 161 16.12 6.38 -3.94
N PRO A 162 17.20 6.05 -4.69
CA PRO A 162 17.33 6.42 -6.10
C PRO A 162 16.16 5.97 -6.98
N GLU A 163 15.54 4.84 -6.61
CA GLU A 163 14.41 4.24 -7.31
C GLU A 163 13.17 5.13 -7.31
N VAL A 164 13.05 6.05 -6.35
CA VAL A 164 11.84 6.86 -6.16
C VAL A 164 12.08 8.36 -6.32
N GLN A 165 13.34 8.78 -6.52
CA GLN A 165 13.69 10.19 -6.66
C GLN A 165 13.17 10.78 -7.97
N ARG A 166 13.36 10.05 -9.08
CA ARG A 166 13.04 10.56 -10.41
C ARG A 166 12.06 9.64 -11.14
N PRO A 167 11.07 10.23 -11.83
CA PRO A 167 10.21 9.46 -12.71
C PRO A 167 11.03 8.80 -13.82
N VAL A 168 10.61 7.62 -14.22
CA VAL A 168 11.19 6.91 -15.36
C VAL A 168 10.24 6.98 -16.53
N LYS A 169 10.82 7.06 -17.73
CA LYS A 169 10.07 7.11 -18.97
C LYS A 169 9.47 5.73 -19.27
N THR A 170 8.22 5.72 -19.70
CA THR A 170 7.56 4.51 -20.18
C THR A 170 8.26 3.99 -21.46
N LEU A 171 8.53 2.70 -21.49
CA LEU A 171 9.20 2.02 -22.58
C LEU A 171 8.17 1.56 -23.64
N SER A 172 7.63 2.50 -24.39
CA SER A 172 6.52 2.27 -25.34
C SER A 172 6.86 1.26 -26.44
N SER A 173 8.15 0.98 -26.70
CA SER A 173 8.59 -0.07 -27.63
C SER A 173 8.42 -1.49 -27.07
N ARG A 174 8.21 -1.65 -25.75
CA ARG A 174 7.98 -2.95 -25.15
C ARG A 174 6.55 -3.45 -25.38
N PRO A 175 6.35 -4.78 -25.37
CA PRO A 175 5.03 -5.38 -25.59
C PRO A 175 3.97 -4.85 -24.61
N HIS A 176 2.91 -4.25 -25.13
CA HIS A 176 1.73 -3.81 -24.40
C HIS A 176 0.47 -4.02 -25.24
N LYS A 177 -0.69 -3.91 -24.64
CA LYS A 177 -1.98 -4.09 -25.29
C LYS A 177 -2.54 -2.75 -25.75
N THR A 178 -2.93 -2.67 -27.02
CA THR A 178 -3.44 -1.45 -27.66
C THR A 178 -4.91 -1.16 -27.35
N ASP A 179 -5.62 -2.12 -26.77
CA ASP A 179 -7.01 -2.03 -26.34
C ASP A 179 -7.16 -1.52 -24.89
N GLU A 180 -6.05 -1.32 -24.18
CA GLU A 180 -6.00 -0.69 -22.86
C GLU A 180 -5.93 0.83 -22.98
N PHE A 181 -6.22 1.55 -21.87
CA PHE A 181 -6.04 3.00 -21.82
C PHE A 181 -4.58 3.34 -22.09
N PRO A 182 -4.29 4.48 -22.77
CA PRO A 182 -2.92 4.87 -23.06
C PRO A 182 -2.02 4.89 -21.83
N LEU A 183 -0.78 4.49 -22.01
CA LEU A 183 0.22 4.47 -20.93
C LEU A 183 0.66 5.90 -20.56
N PRO A 184 0.96 6.17 -19.28
CA PRO A 184 1.57 7.45 -18.90
C PRO A 184 2.95 7.58 -19.55
N GLU A 185 3.36 8.79 -19.86
CA GLU A 185 4.71 9.03 -20.42
C GLU A 185 5.81 8.70 -19.40
N ASN A 186 5.56 9.06 -18.15
CA ASN A 186 6.48 8.86 -17.04
C ASN A 186 5.72 8.30 -15.84
N PHE A 187 6.42 7.52 -15.01
CA PHE A 187 5.85 6.93 -13.80
C PHE A 187 6.91 6.76 -12.72
N ILE A 188 6.45 6.58 -11.48
CA ILE A 188 7.25 6.03 -10.38
C ILE A 188 6.45 4.86 -9.79
N PHE A 189 7.07 3.70 -9.79
CA PHE A 189 6.59 2.52 -9.08
C PHE A 189 7.78 1.71 -8.61
N ALA A 190 7.98 1.65 -7.30
CA ALA A 190 9.04 0.89 -6.68
C ALA A 190 8.47 -0.02 -5.58
N ALA A 191 8.96 -1.23 -5.50
CA ALA A 191 8.42 -2.25 -4.59
C ALA A 191 9.52 -3.21 -4.12
N ARG A 192 9.15 -4.19 -3.29
CA ARG A 192 10.03 -5.29 -2.88
C ARG A 192 9.56 -6.60 -3.51
N SER A 193 10.53 -7.39 -3.94
CA SER A 193 10.31 -8.79 -4.34
C SER A 193 9.45 -9.51 -3.31
N ASP A 194 8.47 -10.27 -3.79
CA ASP A 194 7.61 -11.07 -2.92
C ASP A 194 8.25 -12.44 -2.66
N ASN A 195 8.88 -12.60 -1.51
CA ASN A 195 9.53 -13.85 -1.13
C ASN A 195 8.52 -14.96 -0.80
N ALA A 196 7.26 -14.62 -0.47
CA ALA A 196 6.22 -15.62 -0.26
C ALA A 196 5.96 -16.47 -1.51
N LEU A 197 6.25 -15.94 -2.69
CA LEU A 197 6.12 -16.68 -3.96
C LEU A 197 7.17 -17.78 -4.13
N THR A 198 8.25 -17.78 -3.37
CA THR A 198 9.22 -18.89 -3.38
C THR A 198 8.69 -20.13 -2.65
N GLY A 199 7.62 -19.98 -1.85
CA GLY A 199 7.08 -21.06 -1.02
C GLY A 199 7.93 -21.38 0.22
N GLU A 200 9.04 -20.71 0.43
CA GLU A 200 9.99 -20.98 1.49
C GLU A 200 10.07 -19.83 2.50
N ARG A 201 9.73 -20.09 3.74
CA ARG A 201 9.93 -19.13 4.84
C ARG A 201 11.42 -18.98 5.20
N ASN A 202 12.18 -20.05 5.12
CA ASN A 202 13.62 -20.05 5.41
C ASN A 202 14.42 -19.71 4.15
N HIS A 203 14.09 -18.58 3.53
CA HIS A 203 14.86 -18.06 2.40
C HIS A 203 16.24 -17.56 2.87
N PRO A 204 17.24 -17.52 1.99
CA PRO A 204 18.56 -16.98 2.31
C PRO A 204 18.49 -15.47 2.57
N PHE A 205 19.45 -14.95 3.33
CA PHE A 205 19.65 -13.52 3.47
C PHE A 205 20.96 -13.08 2.77
N PRO A 206 20.96 -12.02 1.91
CA PRO A 206 19.78 -11.30 1.45
C PRO A 206 18.86 -12.17 0.60
N PRO A 207 17.53 -11.89 0.64
CA PRO A 207 16.56 -12.66 -0.11
C PRO A 207 16.77 -12.50 -1.63
N LEU A 208 16.45 -13.55 -2.38
CA LEU A 208 16.53 -13.54 -3.84
C LEU A 208 15.50 -12.56 -4.44
N GLN A 209 15.89 -11.90 -5.52
CA GLN A 209 14.96 -11.12 -6.32
C GLN A 209 13.98 -12.04 -7.06
N THR A 210 12.72 -11.65 -7.13
CA THR A 210 11.67 -12.37 -7.86
C THR A 210 11.13 -11.55 -9.02
N GLU A 211 10.41 -12.20 -9.93
CA GLU A 211 9.74 -11.52 -11.05
C GLU A 211 8.52 -10.70 -10.61
N SER A 212 8.00 -10.97 -9.42
CA SER A 212 6.83 -10.31 -8.86
C SER A 212 7.13 -9.64 -7.54
N PHE A 213 6.42 -8.57 -7.25
CA PHE A 213 6.50 -7.84 -5.99
C PHE A 213 5.27 -8.07 -5.11
N SER A 214 5.44 -7.84 -3.82
CA SER A 214 4.33 -7.80 -2.86
C SER A 214 3.57 -6.47 -2.97
N ALA A 215 2.25 -6.53 -3.15
CA ALA A 215 1.40 -5.33 -3.09
C ALA A 215 1.13 -4.85 -1.66
N GLY A 216 1.70 -5.51 -0.66
CA GLY A 216 1.72 -5.04 0.72
C GLY A 216 2.83 -4.02 1.02
N PHE A 217 3.74 -3.75 0.06
CA PHE A 217 4.82 -2.78 0.22
C PHE A 217 5.26 -2.21 -1.12
N PHE A 218 4.79 -1.02 -1.46
CA PHE A 218 5.21 -0.33 -2.67
C PHE A 218 5.16 1.19 -2.53
N LEU A 219 5.98 1.89 -3.30
CA LEU A 219 6.05 3.35 -3.36
C LEU A 219 5.71 3.85 -4.76
N ILE A 220 4.84 4.86 -4.81
CA ILE A 220 4.36 5.47 -6.06
C ILE A 220 4.48 6.97 -6.04
N ALA A 221 4.49 7.58 -7.22
CA ALA A 221 3.97 8.92 -7.42
C ALA A 221 2.52 8.81 -7.90
N PRO A 222 1.55 9.40 -7.19
CA PRO A 222 0.15 9.39 -7.61
C PRO A 222 -0.03 9.96 -9.02
N SER A 223 -0.90 9.35 -9.82
CA SER A 223 -1.21 9.78 -11.18
C SER A 223 -2.61 9.29 -11.57
N PRO A 224 -3.57 10.19 -11.74
CA PRO A 224 -4.90 9.84 -12.24
C PRO A 224 -4.85 9.15 -13.61
N TYR A 225 -3.82 9.43 -14.38
CA TYR A 225 -3.59 8.79 -15.67
C TYR A 225 -3.23 7.30 -15.51
N THR A 226 -2.32 7.01 -14.57
CA THR A 226 -1.99 5.63 -14.19
C THR A 226 -3.20 4.92 -13.57
N PHE A 227 -3.99 5.62 -12.75
CA PHE A 227 -5.23 5.08 -12.21
C PHE A 227 -6.21 4.67 -13.31
N ALA A 228 -6.44 5.55 -14.31
CA ALA A 228 -7.30 5.26 -15.45
C ALA A 228 -6.79 4.04 -16.26
N TYR A 229 -5.48 3.94 -16.44
CA TYR A 229 -4.85 2.77 -17.08
C TYR A 229 -5.16 1.48 -16.29
N LEU A 230 -4.96 1.46 -14.97
CA LEU A 230 -5.22 0.31 -14.12
C LEU A 230 -6.70 -0.12 -14.17
N LEU A 231 -7.64 0.84 -14.13
CA LEU A 231 -9.06 0.55 -14.30
C LEU A 231 -9.40 0.00 -15.68
N SER A 232 -8.71 0.46 -16.71
CA SER A 232 -8.86 -0.07 -18.07
C SER A 232 -8.39 -1.53 -18.11
N VAL A 233 -7.24 -1.87 -17.55
CA VAL A 233 -6.77 -3.28 -17.43
C VAL A 233 -7.81 -4.14 -16.76
N MET A 234 -8.39 -3.70 -15.63
CA MET A 234 -9.46 -4.41 -14.92
C MET A 234 -10.71 -4.64 -15.78
N SER A 235 -10.97 -3.78 -16.78
CA SER A 235 -12.13 -3.90 -17.65
C SER A 235 -12.04 -5.06 -18.66
N HIS A 236 -10.84 -5.55 -18.94
CA HIS A 236 -10.58 -6.59 -19.93
C HIS A 236 -10.60 -7.99 -19.29
N TYR A 237 -11.40 -8.87 -19.87
CA TYR A 237 -11.58 -10.24 -19.36
C TYR A 237 -10.25 -10.99 -19.28
N ARG A 238 -9.92 -11.50 -18.08
CA ARG A 238 -8.72 -12.30 -17.81
C ARG A 238 -7.42 -11.66 -18.30
N ARG A 239 -7.33 -10.32 -18.26
CA ARG A 239 -6.10 -9.59 -18.61
C ARG A 239 -4.98 -9.88 -17.61
N PHE A 240 -5.32 -10.14 -16.37
CA PHE A 240 -4.46 -10.61 -15.30
C PHE A 240 -5.15 -11.75 -14.55
N ASP A 241 -4.41 -12.51 -13.75
CA ASP A 241 -4.99 -13.52 -12.87
C ASP A 241 -5.57 -12.83 -11.61
N PRO A 242 -6.89 -12.89 -11.35
CA PRO A 242 -7.47 -12.22 -10.19
C PRO A 242 -7.24 -12.95 -8.86
N HIS A 243 -6.46 -14.04 -8.82
CA HIS A 243 -6.28 -14.86 -7.63
C HIS A 243 -5.75 -14.06 -6.43
N THR A 244 -4.75 -13.21 -6.66
CA THR A 244 -4.19 -12.30 -5.65
C THR A 244 -4.65 -10.85 -5.83
N MET A 245 -5.83 -10.65 -6.40
CA MET A 245 -6.54 -9.37 -6.54
C MET A 245 -5.69 -8.24 -7.12
N GLU A 246 -5.54 -7.13 -6.37
CA GLU A 246 -4.79 -5.95 -6.80
C GLU A 246 -3.31 -6.26 -7.00
N GLN A 247 -2.74 -7.23 -6.27
CA GLN A 247 -1.35 -7.63 -6.46
C GLN A 247 -1.11 -8.18 -7.87
N SER A 248 -1.99 -9.05 -8.35
CA SER A 248 -1.88 -9.57 -9.73
C SER A 248 -2.08 -8.48 -10.77
N LEU A 249 -3.02 -7.57 -10.57
CA LEU A 249 -3.22 -6.42 -11.46
C LEU A 249 -1.98 -5.53 -11.53
N LEU A 250 -1.42 -5.18 -10.38
CA LEU A 250 -0.24 -4.32 -10.30
C LEU A 250 0.98 -5.04 -10.90
N ASN A 251 1.17 -6.34 -10.62
CA ASN A 251 2.24 -7.13 -11.23
C ASN A 251 2.08 -7.27 -12.75
N TYR A 252 0.85 -7.30 -13.28
CA TYR A 252 0.63 -7.21 -14.73
C TYR A 252 1.02 -5.84 -15.28
N ALA A 253 0.54 -4.76 -14.66
CA ALA A 253 0.75 -3.40 -15.14
C ALA A 253 2.22 -2.98 -15.13
N PHE A 254 2.93 -3.35 -14.05
CA PHE A 254 4.30 -2.95 -13.79
C PHE A 254 5.32 -4.10 -13.97
N ARG A 255 4.98 -5.17 -14.69
CA ARG A 255 5.87 -6.32 -14.90
C ARG A 255 7.23 -5.91 -15.47
N ARG A 256 8.31 -6.61 -15.07
CA ARG A 256 9.69 -6.30 -15.44
C ARG A 256 9.93 -6.24 -16.96
N ASN A 257 9.27 -7.09 -17.73
CA ASN A 257 9.36 -7.12 -19.20
C ASN A 257 8.33 -6.24 -19.92
N GLY A 258 7.47 -5.52 -19.16
CA GLY A 258 6.45 -4.63 -19.69
C GLY A 258 6.94 -3.21 -19.95
N PRO A 259 6.04 -2.32 -20.38
CA PRO A 259 6.37 -0.93 -20.71
C PRO A 259 6.66 -0.07 -19.47
N MET A 260 6.13 -0.44 -18.31
CA MET A 260 6.33 0.27 -17.04
C MET A 260 6.96 -0.64 -15.98
N PRO A 261 8.23 -1.09 -16.15
CA PRO A 261 8.82 -2.04 -15.22
C PRO A 261 8.98 -1.43 -13.83
N TRP A 262 8.50 -2.18 -12.82
CA TRP A 262 8.72 -1.79 -11.43
C TRP A 262 10.20 -1.79 -11.06
N ARG A 263 10.60 -0.94 -10.12
CA ARG A 263 11.96 -0.78 -9.62
C ARG A 263 12.10 -1.49 -8.28
N GLU A 264 13.14 -2.29 -8.14
CA GLU A 264 13.41 -3.02 -6.90
C GLU A 264 13.96 -2.08 -5.84
N LEU A 265 13.27 -1.96 -4.71
CA LEU A 265 13.80 -1.31 -3.51
C LEU A 265 14.82 -2.21 -2.82
N HIS A 266 15.78 -1.63 -2.13
CA HIS A 266 16.77 -2.40 -1.37
C HIS A 266 16.08 -3.32 -0.34
N TYR A 267 16.56 -4.54 -0.19
CA TYR A 267 15.97 -5.57 0.69
C TYR A 267 15.87 -5.14 2.16
N LYS A 268 16.70 -4.21 2.61
CA LYS A 268 16.64 -3.64 3.97
C LYS A 268 15.28 -3.04 4.32
N TRP A 269 14.46 -2.66 3.34
CA TRP A 269 13.22 -1.94 3.60
C TRP A 269 12.07 -2.84 4.00
N SER A 270 11.94 -4.03 3.41
CA SER A 270 10.81 -4.90 3.72
C SER A 270 11.10 -6.37 3.40
N ALA A 271 10.65 -7.25 4.28
CA ALA A 271 10.60 -8.68 4.06
C ALA A 271 9.16 -9.19 4.16
N THR A 272 8.72 -9.95 3.14
CA THR A 272 7.46 -10.71 3.14
C THR A 272 7.77 -12.15 3.55
N TRP A 273 6.94 -12.74 4.43
CA TRP A 273 7.24 -14.03 5.08
C TRP A 273 8.59 -14.01 5.79
N PRO A 274 8.83 -13.05 6.69
CA PRO A 274 10.13 -12.86 7.31
C PRO A 274 10.52 -14.06 8.17
N ASN A 275 11.82 -14.27 8.25
CA ASN A 275 12.47 -15.19 9.19
C ASN A 275 13.29 -14.41 10.22
N LEU A 276 14.04 -15.12 11.07
CA LEU A 276 14.86 -14.47 12.11
C LEU A 276 16.09 -13.78 11.53
N GLU A 277 16.61 -14.27 10.39
CA GLU A 277 17.76 -13.64 9.72
C GLU A 277 17.42 -12.24 9.22
N ASP A 278 16.19 -12.03 8.69
CA ASP A 278 15.70 -10.70 8.30
C ASP A 278 15.71 -9.72 9.47
N TRP A 279 15.23 -10.19 10.64
CA TRP A 279 15.20 -9.39 11.85
C TRP A 279 16.61 -9.08 12.37
N GLU A 280 17.47 -10.07 12.47
CA GLU A 280 18.85 -9.95 12.96
C GLU A 280 19.71 -9.06 12.05
N ALA A 281 19.43 -9.11 10.74
CA ALA A 281 20.07 -8.26 9.74
C ALA A 281 19.54 -6.82 9.73
N GLY A 282 18.51 -6.49 10.52
CA GLY A 282 17.98 -5.14 10.68
C GLY A 282 17.07 -4.68 9.53
N VAL A 283 16.32 -5.59 8.89
CA VAL A 283 15.29 -5.21 7.93
C VAL A 283 14.27 -4.30 8.61
N VAL A 284 13.93 -3.19 7.96
CA VAL A 284 13.12 -2.09 8.54
C VAL A 284 11.69 -2.51 8.82
N THR A 285 11.08 -3.29 7.92
CA THR A 285 9.69 -3.75 8.05
C THR A 285 9.55 -5.23 7.78
N LEU A 286 8.74 -5.91 8.59
CA LEU A 286 8.47 -7.33 8.50
C LEU A 286 6.97 -7.54 8.28
N HIS A 287 6.59 -8.10 7.13
CA HIS A 287 5.19 -8.27 6.71
C HIS A 287 4.70 -9.69 6.96
N GLU A 288 3.90 -9.86 8.01
CA GLU A 288 3.28 -11.12 8.42
C GLU A 288 2.16 -10.86 9.44
N LYS A 289 1.18 -11.75 9.52
CA LYS A 289 0.08 -11.69 10.52
C LYS A 289 0.56 -12.17 11.89
N PHE A 290 1.47 -11.41 12.52
CA PHE A 290 2.12 -11.79 13.77
C PHE A 290 1.19 -12.03 14.96
N TRP A 291 -0.09 -11.68 14.87
CA TRP A 291 -1.09 -12.08 15.87
C TRP A 291 -1.46 -13.56 15.78
N SER A 292 -1.19 -14.26 14.66
CA SER A 292 -1.55 -15.64 14.42
C SER A 292 -0.46 -16.50 13.78
N THR A 293 0.42 -15.92 12.97
CA THR A 293 1.41 -16.65 12.16
C THR A 293 2.81 -16.04 12.29
N GLY A 294 3.80 -16.65 11.68
CA GLY A 294 5.19 -16.19 11.71
C GLY A 294 6.01 -16.79 12.87
N PRO A 295 7.32 -16.52 12.93
CA PRO A 295 8.21 -16.99 13.99
C PRO A 295 7.74 -16.54 15.38
N PRO A 296 7.80 -17.42 16.41
CA PRO A 296 7.33 -17.09 17.77
C PRO A 296 8.02 -15.85 18.37
N GLU A 297 9.28 -15.61 18.04
CA GLU A 297 10.07 -14.45 18.46
C GLU A 297 9.44 -13.16 17.93
N LEU A 298 9.11 -13.13 16.64
CA LEU A 298 8.50 -11.96 15.97
C LEU A 298 7.06 -11.75 16.44
N GLN A 299 6.31 -12.84 16.73
CA GLN A 299 5.00 -12.73 17.38
C GLN A 299 5.10 -12.11 18.78
N ARG A 300 6.13 -12.47 19.57
CA ARG A 300 6.37 -11.82 20.88
C ARG A 300 6.71 -10.34 20.73
N LEU A 301 7.51 -10.00 19.73
CA LEU A 301 7.85 -8.61 19.44
C LEU A 301 6.61 -7.79 19.06
N TRP A 302 5.76 -8.32 18.18
CA TRP A 302 4.49 -7.66 17.81
C TRP A 302 3.58 -7.45 19.02
N ARG A 303 3.43 -8.46 19.90
CA ARG A 303 2.65 -8.34 21.15
C ARG A 303 3.17 -7.22 22.06
N ARG A 304 4.49 -7.10 22.20
CA ARG A 304 5.10 -5.98 22.95
C ARG A 304 4.76 -4.62 22.36
N GLN A 305 4.75 -4.49 21.03
CA GLN A 305 4.35 -3.24 20.37
C GLN A 305 2.86 -2.94 20.59
N ARG A 306 2.00 -3.95 20.54
CA ARG A 306 0.60 -3.83 20.88
C ARG A 306 0.41 -3.33 22.32
N GLU A 307 1.05 -3.96 23.29
CA GLU A 307 1.00 -3.53 24.69
C GLU A 307 1.53 -2.10 24.89
N ALA A 308 2.58 -1.72 24.17
CA ALA A 308 3.12 -0.36 24.21
C ALA A 308 2.11 0.66 23.67
N MET A 309 1.47 0.35 22.56
CA MET A 309 0.38 1.13 21.97
C MET A 309 -0.78 1.31 22.95
N GLU A 310 -1.26 0.21 23.57
CA GLU A 310 -2.37 0.23 24.52
C GLU A 310 -2.03 1.10 25.74
N ARG A 311 -0.84 0.98 26.31
CA ARG A 311 -0.37 1.84 27.42
C ARG A 311 -0.22 3.32 27.00
N PHE A 312 0.23 3.60 25.80
CA PHE A 312 0.38 4.96 25.31
C PHE A 312 -0.96 5.67 25.21
N PHE A 313 -1.94 5.05 24.54
CA PHE A 313 -3.25 5.67 24.34
C PHE A 313 -4.09 5.71 25.62
N ALA A 314 -3.93 4.75 26.55
CA ALA A 314 -4.58 4.84 27.87
C ALA A 314 -4.15 6.07 28.65
N LYS A 315 -2.85 6.38 28.67
CA LYS A 315 -2.32 7.59 29.35
C LYS A 315 -2.72 8.90 28.68
N SER A 316 -3.00 8.89 27.39
CA SER A 316 -3.42 10.11 26.65
C SER A 316 -4.91 10.42 26.84
N ALA A 317 -5.68 9.49 27.42
CA ALA A 317 -7.11 9.64 27.70
C ALA A 317 -7.40 10.14 29.13
N GLU A 318 -6.40 10.13 30.00
CA GLU A 318 -6.40 10.75 31.35
C GLU A 318 -6.01 12.24 31.28
#